data_9b1a5338cf5efb7b1b265fb2ee6ca246
#
_entry.id   9b1a5338cf5efb7b1b265fb2ee6ca246
#
_cell.length_a   1.000
_cell.length_b   1.000
_cell.length_c   1.000
_cell.angle_alpha   90.00
_cell.angle_beta   90.00
_cell.angle_gamma   90.00
#
_symmetry.space_group_name_H-M   'P 1'
#
loop_
_entity.id
_entity.type
_entity.pdbx_description
1 polymer ?
#
loop_
_entity_poly.entity_id
_entity_poly.type
_entity_poly.pdbx_seq_one_letter_code
_entity_poly.pdbx_strand_id
1 'polypeptide(L)'
;MSSLPKRTTLDKINILTTVGYPRPHLGGSLIAHPCERYLVYSFRWAYMPKIESKLNRIFRLGDAIEDIIIKDLKRAGITHGGSQTRVSGYRGHAGGSVDGIVEEVPEYPDETLLFEAKSMNHNNFLDVKRKGVKVSKPIYYGQMQIYMGKLDLDKAMFVSLDKNTSDLYIEFVHFDEYEYEHLIDREEDIIEAKHINEFPRISNNPSWFNCKFCDAKEVCHSGITPEK
;
A
#
# COMPACT_ATOMS: atom_id res chain seq x y z
N MET A 1 -26.64 41.60 4.43
CA MET A 1 -25.76 40.69 5.15
C MET A 1 -26.18 39.26 4.80
N SER A 2 -25.47 38.62 3.87
CA SER A 2 -25.72 37.22 3.51
C SER A 2 -25.23 36.34 4.63
N SER A 3 -26.15 35.70 5.36
CA SER A 3 -25.76 34.72 6.39
C SER A 3 -25.15 33.51 5.71
N LEU A 4 -23.90 33.22 6.01
CA LEU A 4 -23.24 31.96 5.62
C LEU A 4 -24.16 30.80 6.03
N PRO A 5 -24.38 29.79 5.15
CA PRO A 5 -25.20 28.65 5.50
C PRO A 5 -24.66 27.96 6.75
N LYS A 6 -25.53 27.66 7.71
CA LYS A 6 -25.15 26.94 8.93
C LYS A 6 -24.60 25.57 8.54
N ARG A 7 -23.35 25.30 8.91
CA ARG A 7 -22.69 24.00 8.67
C ARG A 7 -23.45 22.90 9.40
N THR A 8 -23.79 21.84 8.71
CA THR A 8 -24.42 20.65 9.31
C THR A 8 -23.43 19.90 10.20
N THR A 9 -23.92 18.98 11.02
CA THR A 9 -23.05 18.09 11.83
C THR A 9 -22.13 17.28 10.91
N LEU A 10 -22.63 16.80 9.78
CA LEU A 10 -21.83 16.05 8.80
C LEU A 10 -20.72 16.93 8.20
N ASP A 11 -21.01 18.19 7.87
CA ASP A 11 -20.01 19.13 7.39
C ASP A 11 -18.90 19.35 8.41
N LYS A 12 -19.28 19.51 9.70
CA LYS A 12 -18.32 19.66 10.78
C LYS A 12 -17.41 18.44 10.96
N ILE A 13 -17.99 17.23 10.84
CA ILE A 13 -17.21 15.98 10.89
C ILE A 13 -16.26 15.89 9.69
N ASN A 14 -16.71 16.26 8.49
CA ASN A 14 -15.91 16.16 7.26
C ASN A 14 -14.88 17.29 7.10
N ILE A 15 -14.99 18.40 7.83
CA ILE A 15 -13.98 19.48 7.82
C ILE A 15 -12.64 19.04 8.41
N LEU A 16 -12.60 17.99 9.22
CA LEU A 16 -11.36 17.37 9.70
C LEU A 16 -10.64 16.65 8.56
N THR A 17 -10.53 17.30 7.39
CA THR A 17 -9.73 16.80 6.27
C THR A 17 -8.27 16.94 6.66
N THR A 18 -7.61 15.83 6.87
CA THR A 18 -6.17 15.84 7.10
C THR A 18 -5.50 16.00 5.75
N VAL A 19 -4.75 17.07 5.57
CA VAL A 19 -3.86 17.20 4.42
C VAL A 19 -2.73 16.21 4.64
N GLY A 20 -2.60 15.22 3.74
CA GLY A 20 -1.49 14.27 3.79
C GLY A 20 -0.18 15.00 3.51
N TYR A 21 0.82 14.76 4.35
CA TYR A 21 2.17 15.19 4.03
C TYR A 21 2.79 14.17 3.07
N PRO A 22 3.56 14.62 2.07
CA PRO A 22 4.32 13.71 1.24
C PRO A 22 5.26 12.88 2.12
N ARG A 23 5.37 11.60 1.84
CA ARG A 23 6.29 10.73 2.57
C ARG A 23 7.73 11.12 2.22
N PRO A 24 8.67 11.13 3.19
CA PRO A 24 10.07 11.48 2.91
C PRO A 24 10.83 10.37 2.17
N HIS A 25 10.16 9.28 1.81
CA HIS A 25 10.72 8.10 1.16
C HIS A 25 9.72 7.47 0.20
N LEU A 26 10.21 6.72 -0.78
CA LEU A 26 9.38 5.87 -1.63
C LEU A 26 8.84 4.71 -0.80
N GLY A 27 7.52 4.61 -0.67
CA GLY A 27 6.90 3.59 0.17
C GLY A 27 6.98 2.20 -0.44
N GLY A 28 7.48 1.20 0.30
CA GLY A 28 7.50 -0.20 -0.12
C GLY A 28 6.11 -0.71 -0.54
N SER A 29 5.05 -0.17 0.07
CA SER A 29 3.66 -0.45 -0.32
C SER A 29 3.25 0.12 -1.68
N LEU A 30 4.09 0.89 -2.35
CA LEU A 30 3.79 1.51 -3.65
C LEU A 30 4.66 0.98 -4.77
N ILE A 31 5.84 0.40 -4.47
CA ILE A 31 6.86 0.10 -5.50
C ILE A 31 6.33 -0.81 -6.61
N ALA A 32 5.44 -1.74 -6.31
CA ALA A 32 4.79 -2.59 -7.29
C ALA A 32 3.61 -1.91 -8.03
N HIS A 33 3.42 -0.59 -7.89
CA HIS A 33 2.39 0.13 -8.63
C HIS A 33 2.68 0.09 -10.14
N PRO A 34 1.70 -0.19 -11.02
CA PRO A 34 1.95 -0.42 -12.45
C PRO A 34 2.46 0.81 -13.22
N CYS A 35 2.31 2.01 -12.67
CA CYS A 35 2.75 3.26 -13.30
C CYS A 35 4.00 3.81 -12.61
N GLU A 36 5.17 3.62 -13.20
CA GLU A 36 6.46 4.15 -12.69
C GLU A 36 6.48 5.67 -12.64
N ARG A 37 5.91 6.32 -13.65
CA ARG A 37 5.80 7.78 -13.66
C ARG A 37 5.05 8.32 -12.43
N TYR A 38 4.01 7.61 -11.95
CA TYR A 38 3.33 7.94 -10.69
C TYR A 38 4.27 7.81 -9.49
N LEU A 39 5.12 6.78 -9.47
CA LEU A 39 6.10 6.58 -8.39
C LEU A 39 7.14 7.70 -8.35
N VAL A 40 7.65 8.12 -9.52
CA VAL A 40 8.56 9.27 -9.61
C VAL A 40 7.90 10.55 -9.12
N TYR A 41 6.65 10.84 -9.54
CA TYR A 41 5.92 12.02 -9.04
C TYR A 41 5.68 11.96 -7.53
N SER A 42 5.35 10.80 -6.98
CA SER A 42 5.17 10.59 -5.54
C SER A 42 6.47 10.82 -4.78
N PHE A 43 7.57 10.25 -5.25
CA PHE A 43 8.89 10.40 -4.64
C PHE A 43 9.41 11.84 -4.70
N ARG A 44 9.20 12.52 -5.83
CA ARG A 44 9.63 13.91 -6.05
C ARG A 44 8.67 14.97 -5.50
N TRP A 45 7.59 14.57 -4.84
CA TRP A 45 6.59 15.48 -4.28
C TRP A 45 5.98 16.42 -5.32
N ALA A 46 5.80 15.93 -6.54
CA ALA A 46 5.26 16.71 -7.66
C ALA A 46 3.78 17.08 -7.47
N TYR A 47 3.13 16.52 -6.47
CA TYR A 47 1.77 16.83 -6.06
C TYR A 47 1.63 16.65 -4.53
N MET A 48 0.64 17.32 -3.95
CA MET A 48 0.31 17.16 -2.54
C MET A 48 -0.93 16.27 -2.41
N PRO A 49 -0.82 15.05 -1.86
CA PRO A 49 -1.97 14.19 -1.67
C PRO A 49 -2.96 14.83 -0.69
N LYS A 50 -4.23 14.86 -1.07
CA LYS A 50 -5.33 15.28 -0.19
C LYS A 50 -6.00 14.04 0.38
N ILE A 51 -5.91 13.87 1.70
CA ILE A 51 -6.63 12.81 2.39
C ILE A 51 -7.99 13.37 2.82
N GLU A 52 -9.03 13.03 2.09
CA GLU A 52 -10.39 13.36 2.47
C GLU A 52 -10.81 12.59 3.73
N SER A 53 -11.75 13.15 4.49
CA SER A 53 -12.28 12.53 5.73
C SER A 53 -12.77 11.09 5.52
N LYS A 54 -13.34 10.79 4.36
CA LYS A 54 -13.76 9.42 4.02
C LYS A 54 -12.57 8.48 3.93
N LEU A 55 -11.49 8.88 3.26
CA LEU A 55 -10.28 8.08 3.12
C LEU A 55 -9.59 7.88 4.48
N ASN A 56 -9.53 8.93 5.29
CA ASN A 56 -9.01 8.84 6.66
C ASN A 56 -9.79 7.83 7.51
N ARG A 57 -11.14 7.81 7.40
CA ARG A 57 -11.96 6.79 8.08
C ARG A 57 -11.67 5.37 7.58
N ILE A 58 -11.40 5.21 6.28
CA ILE A 58 -11.03 3.91 5.70
C ILE A 58 -9.70 3.43 6.30
N PHE A 59 -8.70 4.29 6.44
CA PHE A 59 -7.43 3.92 7.07
C PHE A 59 -7.62 3.50 8.52
N ARG A 60 -8.26 4.34 9.33
CA ARG A 60 -8.55 4.01 10.74
C ARG A 60 -9.37 2.73 10.93
N LEU A 61 -10.27 2.43 9.99
CA LEU A 61 -10.99 1.16 10.00
C LEU A 61 -10.04 -0.01 9.66
N GLY A 62 -9.08 0.22 8.75
CA GLY A 62 -8.03 -0.75 8.45
C GLY A 62 -7.22 -1.10 9.68
N ASP A 63 -6.71 -0.08 10.40
CA ASP A 63 -5.92 -0.25 11.62
C ASP A 63 -6.71 -1.04 12.70
N ALA A 64 -7.99 -0.70 12.90
CA ALA A 64 -8.82 -1.42 13.86
C ALA A 64 -9.07 -2.89 13.48
N ILE A 65 -9.17 -3.19 12.19
CA ILE A 65 -9.34 -4.56 11.69
C ILE A 65 -8.03 -5.36 11.84
N GLU A 66 -6.89 -4.75 11.56
CA GLU A 66 -5.57 -5.36 11.81
C GLU A 66 -5.43 -5.77 13.28
N ASP A 67 -5.78 -4.88 14.22
CA ASP A 67 -5.82 -5.18 15.65
C ASP A 67 -6.74 -6.36 16.02
N ILE A 68 -7.88 -6.52 15.35
CA ILE A 68 -8.78 -7.64 15.53
C ILE A 68 -8.12 -8.93 15.07
N ILE A 69 -7.55 -8.94 13.87
CA ILE A 69 -6.86 -10.11 13.31
C ILE A 69 -5.71 -10.54 14.23
N ILE A 70 -4.87 -9.62 14.68
CA ILE A 70 -3.77 -9.90 15.60
C ILE A 70 -4.26 -10.53 16.92
N LYS A 71 -5.36 -10.03 17.46
CA LYS A 71 -5.96 -10.60 18.68
C LYS A 71 -6.47 -12.02 18.45
N ASP A 72 -7.05 -12.30 17.30
CA ASP A 72 -7.57 -13.63 16.98
C ASP A 72 -6.41 -14.62 16.72
N LEU A 73 -5.32 -14.20 16.06
CA LEU A 73 -4.09 -15.01 15.93
C LEU A 73 -3.54 -15.39 17.30
N LYS A 74 -3.39 -14.41 18.22
CA LYS A 74 -2.90 -14.66 19.57
C LYS A 74 -3.80 -15.64 20.37
N ARG A 75 -5.12 -15.55 20.21
CA ARG A 75 -6.07 -16.51 20.82
C ARG A 75 -5.93 -17.90 20.22
N ALA A 76 -5.55 -18.00 18.94
CA ALA A 76 -5.28 -19.26 18.27
C ALA A 76 -3.92 -19.87 18.64
N GLY A 77 -3.12 -19.21 19.48
CA GLY A 77 -1.78 -19.66 19.87
C GLY A 77 -0.68 -19.28 18.90
N ILE A 78 -0.97 -18.42 17.92
CA ILE A 78 0.03 -17.91 16.97
C ILE A 78 0.72 -16.70 17.60
N THR A 79 2.03 -16.76 17.71
CA THR A 79 2.85 -15.64 18.22
C THR A 79 2.94 -14.55 17.17
N HIS A 80 2.64 -13.31 17.56
CA HIS A 80 2.77 -12.12 16.71
C HIS A 80 3.67 -11.10 17.38
N GLY A 81 4.67 -10.62 16.65
CA GLY A 81 5.63 -9.62 17.10
C GLY A 81 6.08 -8.68 15.99
N GLY A 82 6.98 -7.76 16.33
CA GLY A 82 7.64 -6.91 15.34
C GLY A 82 6.73 -5.92 14.61
N SER A 83 5.51 -5.61 15.13
CA SER A 83 4.62 -4.61 14.53
C SER A 83 5.34 -3.29 14.30
N GLN A 84 5.11 -2.70 13.13
CA GLN A 84 5.71 -1.43 12.71
C GLN A 84 7.27 -1.43 12.67
N THR A 85 7.89 -2.61 12.59
CA THR A 85 9.31 -2.72 12.30
C THR A 85 9.61 -2.03 10.97
N ARG A 86 10.55 -1.07 11.02
CA ARG A 86 10.91 -0.31 9.82
C ARG A 86 11.87 -1.10 8.95
N VAL A 87 11.56 -1.11 7.67
CA VAL A 87 12.39 -1.65 6.61
C VAL A 87 12.91 -0.49 5.78
N SER A 88 14.22 -0.45 5.53
CA SER A 88 14.86 0.58 4.73
C SER A 88 15.31 0.01 3.39
N GLY A 89 15.08 0.75 2.33
CA GLY A 89 15.51 0.43 0.98
C GLY A 89 16.66 1.32 0.49
N TYR A 90 16.74 1.51 -0.82
CA TYR A 90 17.86 2.15 -1.51
C TYR A 90 18.27 3.48 -0.85
N ARG A 91 19.52 3.50 -0.34
CA ARG A 91 20.16 4.66 0.32
C ARG A 91 19.30 5.37 1.37
N GLY A 92 18.32 4.68 1.97
CA GLY A 92 17.37 5.25 2.92
C GLY A 92 16.24 6.07 2.29
N HIS A 93 16.18 6.17 0.97
CA HIS A 93 15.13 6.87 0.22
C HIS A 93 13.91 6.02 -0.08
N ALA A 94 13.97 4.73 0.19
CA ALA A 94 12.82 3.83 0.12
C ALA A 94 12.61 3.14 1.46
N GLY A 95 11.43 2.57 1.67
CA GLY A 95 11.15 1.80 2.87
C GLY A 95 9.68 1.79 3.28
N GLY A 96 9.45 1.27 4.46
CA GLY A 96 8.10 1.15 5.03
C GLY A 96 8.14 0.53 6.41
N SER A 97 6.97 0.13 6.89
CA SER A 97 6.82 -0.65 8.12
C SER A 97 6.06 -1.91 7.78
N VAL A 98 6.42 -3.02 8.41
CA VAL A 98 5.69 -4.28 8.31
C VAL A 98 4.57 -4.31 9.33
N ASP A 99 3.48 -5.01 9.02
CA ASP A 99 2.39 -5.22 9.98
C ASP A 99 2.85 -6.16 11.11
N GLY A 100 3.88 -6.98 10.87
CA GLY A 100 4.55 -7.80 11.87
C GLY A 100 5.23 -9.02 11.30
N ILE A 101 5.62 -9.90 12.24
CA ILE A 101 6.06 -11.26 11.98
C ILE A 101 5.21 -12.22 12.81
N VAL A 102 5.04 -13.45 12.35
CA VAL A 102 4.31 -14.51 13.06
C VAL A 102 5.14 -15.77 13.14
N GLU A 103 4.95 -16.50 14.23
CA GLU A 103 5.59 -17.77 14.54
C GLU A 103 4.54 -18.73 15.09
N GLU A 104 4.88 -20.02 15.17
CA GLU A 104 3.97 -21.06 15.66
C GLU A 104 2.71 -21.20 14.81
N VAL A 105 2.82 -20.90 13.50
CA VAL A 105 1.75 -21.09 12.53
C VAL A 105 1.59 -22.59 12.26
N PRO A 106 0.40 -23.19 12.37
CA PRO A 106 0.21 -24.64 12.25
C PRO A 106 0.78 -25.28 10.98
N GLU A 107 0.71 -24.58 9.85
CA GLU A 107 1.25 -25.02 8.57
C GLU A 107 2.79 -24.92 8.48
N TYR A 108 3.40 -24.09 9.31
CA TYR A 108 4.84 -23.79 9.36
C TYR A 108 5.30 -23.57 10.80
N PRO A 109 5.27 -24.62 11.67
CA PRO A 109 5.43 -24.45 13.12
C PRO A 109 6.83 -24.02 13.55
N ASP A 110 7.84 -24.30 12.74
CA ASP A 110 9.25 -24.00 13.04
C ASP A 110 9.79 -22.81 12.24
N GLU A 111 8.92 -22.07 11.56
CA GLU A 111 9.33 -20.96 10.69
C GLU A 111 8.79 -19.62 11.20
N THR A 112 9.56 -18.55 10.93
CA THR A 112 9.14 -17.16 11.12
C THR A 112 8.65 -16.63 9.79
N LEU A 113 7.41 -16.10 9.74
CA LEU A 113 6.79 -15.59 8.54
C LEU A 113 6.54 -14.07 8.66
N LEU A 114 6.67 -13.37 7.54
CA LEU A 114 6.14 -12.01 7.43
C LEU A 114 4.62 -12.03 7.63
N PHE A 115 4.08 -11.09 8.39
CA PHE A 115 2.64 -10.90 8.53
C PHE A 115 2.20 -9.65 7.76
N GLU A 116 1.17 -9.81 6.93
CA GLU A 116 0.54 -8.73 6.17
C GLU A 116 -0.98 -8.85 6.26
N ALA A 117 -1.65 -7.85 6.85
CA ALA A 117 -3.09 -7.82 7.04
C ALA A 117 -3.77 -6.79 6.15
N LYS A 118 -4.88 -7.16 5.52
CA LYS A 118 -5.67 -6.24 4.70
C LYS A 118 -7.17 -6.38 4.92
N SER A 119 -7.85 -5.26 5.07
CA SER A 119 -9.31 -5.23 5.06
C SER A 119 -9.84 -4.90 3.65
N MET A 120 -10.82 -5.65 3.17
CA MET A 120 -11.35 -5.51 1.81
C MET A 120 -12.88 -5.35 1.81
N ASN A 121 -13.41 -4.74 0.74
CA ASN A 121 -14.82 -4.90 0.44
C ASN A 121 -15.08 -6.30 -0.15
N HIS A 122 -16.32 -6.75 -0.09
CA HIS A 122 -16.72 -8.09 -0.49
C HIS A 122 -16.22 -8.52 -1.88
N ASN A 123 -16.37 -7.65 -2.89
CA ASN A 123 -15.95 -7.98 -4.25
C ASN A 123 -14.43 -8.19 -4.37
N ASN A 124 -13.64 -7.34 -3.72
CA ASN A 124 -12.19 -7.47 -3.68
C ASN A 124 -11.76 -8.71 -2.90
N PHE A 125 -12.44 -9.01 -1.80
CA PHE A 125 -12.19 -10.21 -1.01
C PHE A 125 -12.44 -11.49 -1.80
N LEU A 126 -13.58 -11.58 -2.49
CA LEU A 126 -13.88 -12.72 -3.35
C LEU A 126 -12.90 -12.86 -4.53
N ASP A 127 -12.44 -11.74 -5.08
CA ASP A 127 -11.45 -11.77 -6.16
C ASP A 127 -10.10 -12.30 -5.68
N VAL A 128 -9.62 -11.87 -4.50
CA VAL A 128 -8.41 -12.41 -3.88
C VAL A 128 -8.57 -13.90 -3.56
N LYS A 129 -9.67 -14.28 -2.92
CA LYS A 129 -9.94 -15.68 -2.57
C LYS A 129 -9.95 -16.61 -3.78
N ARG A 130 -10.41 -16.10 -4.94
CA ARG A 130 -10.48 -16.88 -6.20
C ARG A 130 -9.16 -16.95 -6.95
N LYS A 131 -8.38 -15.86 -6.98
CA LYS A 131 -7.21 -15.71 -7.86
C LYS A 131 -5.88 -15.75 -7.14
N GLY A 132 -5.89 -15.65 -5.82
CA GLY A 132 -4.70 -15.40 -5.00
C GLY A 132 -4.26 -13.94 -5.02
N VAL A 133 -3.44 -13.57 -4.05
CA VAL A 133 -2.96 -12.18 -3.86
C VAL A 133 -2.06 -11.74 -5.01
N LYS A 134 -1.21 -12.60 -5.55
CA LYS A 134 -0.29 -12.29 -6.67
C LYS A 134 -1.04 -11.74 -7.88
N VAL A 135 -2.14 -12.37 -8.25
CA VAL A 135 -2.93 -12.00 -9.45
C VAL A 135 -3.93 -10.88 -9.14
N SER A 136 -4.61 -10.96 -8.00
CA SER A 136 -5.69 -10.02 -7.66
C SER A 136 -5.16 -8.68 -7.13
N LYS A 137 -4.06 -8.70 -6.39
CA LYS A 137 -3.47 -7.54 -5.72
C LYS A 137 -1.95 -7.50 -5.86
N PRO A 138 -1.43 -7.32 -7.08
CA PRO A 138 0.02 -7.35 -7.33
C PRO A 138 0.79 -6.33 -6.49
N ILE A 139 0.17 -5.21 -6.11
CA ILE A 139 0.82 -4.22 -5.22
C ILE A 139 1.07 -4.81 -3.82
N TYR A 140 0.13 -5.56 -3.27
CA TYR A 140 0.34 -6.22 -1.96
C TYR A 140 1.33 -7.38 -2.07
N TYR A 141 1.27 -8.12 -3.17
CA TYR A 141 2.26 -9.16 -3.44
C TYR A 141 3.68 -8.58 -3.49
N GLY A 142 3.90 -7.54 -4.29
CA GLY A 142 5.21 -6.89 -4.37
C GLY A 142 5.67 -6.25 -3.05
N GLN A 143 4.75 -5.68 -2.25
CA GLN A 143 5.06 -5.21 -0.91
C GLN A 143 5.63 -6.33 -0.04
N MET A 144 4.98 -7.50 -0.03
CA MET A 144 5.45 -8.67 0.71
C MET A 144 6.81 -9.17 0.20
N GLN A 145 7.04 -9.20 -1.12
CA GLN A 145 8.32 -9.61 -1.69
C GLN A 145 9.47 -8.69 -1.22
N ILE A 146 9.27 -7.38 -1.26
CA ILE A 146 10.26 -6.42 -0.75
C ILE A 146 10.55 -6.64 0.73
N TYR A 147 9.51 -6.81 1.53
CA TYR A 147 9.69 -6.96 2.97
C TYR A 147 10.31 -8.30 3.35
N MET A 148 9.92 -9.39 2.68
CA MET A 148 10.57 -10.69 2.87
C MET A 148 12.06 -10.64 2.53
N GLY A 149 12.44 -10.12 1.36
CA GLY A 149 13.85 -10.01 0.98
C GLY A 149 14.68 -9.09 1.89
N LYS A 150 14.09 -8.00 2.41
CA LYS A 150 14.78 -7.10 3.35
C LYS A 150 14.92 -7.68 4.76
N LEU A 151 14.05 -8.60 5.15
CA LEU A 151 14.05 -9.23 6.48
C LEU A 151 14.62 -10.66 6.47
N ASP A 152 15.08 -11.14 5.30
CA ASP A 152 15.59 -12.50 5.11
C ASP A 152 14.58 -13.58 5.54
N LEU A 153 13.35 -13.42 5.04
CA LEU A 153 12.22 -14.32 5.31
C LEU A 153 11.78 -15.02 4.02
N ASP A 154 11.55 -16.33 4.12
CA ASP A 154 11.15 -17.16 2.96
C ASP A 154 9.66 -17.13 2.67
N LYS A 155 8.85 -16.72 3.63
CA LYS A 155 7.39 -16.78 3.52
C LYS A 155 6.70 -15.59 4.17
N ALA A 156 5.52 -15.27 3.64
CA ALA A 156 4.58 -14.34 4.26
C ALA A 156 3.24 -15.03 4.51
N MET A 157 2.60 -14.70 5.62
CA MET A 157 1.21 -14.99 5.89
C MET A 157 0.38 -13.75 5.57
N PHE A 158 -0.30 -13.78 4.44
CA PHE A 158 -1.25 -12.76 4.04
C PHE A 158 -2.62 -13.07 4.62
N VAL A 159 -3.19 -12.14 5.37
CA VAL A 159 -4.53 -12.28 5.95
C VAL A 159 -5.44 -11.17 5.43
N SER A 160 -6.57 -11.54 4.87
CA SER A 160 -7.56 -10.60 4.37
C SER A 160 -8.89 -10.78 5.12
N LEU A 161 -9.49 -9.66 5.59
CA LEU A 161 -10.82 -9.65 6.20
C LEU A 161 -11.83 -8.96 5.26
N ASP A 162 -12.94 -9.63 5.01
CA ASP A 162 -14.09 -9.06 4.32
C ASP A 162 -14.88 -8.14 5.25
N LYS A 163 -14.90 -6.84 4.96
CA LYS A 163 -15.62 -5.84 5.78
C LYS A 163 -17.14 -5.99 5.78
N ASN A 164 -17.69 -6.78 4.86
CA ASN A 164 -19.14 -6.95 4.72
C ASN A 164 -19.66 -8.20 5.47
N THR A 165 -18.86 -9.27 5.51
CA THR A 165 -19.25 -10.55 6.12
C THR A 165 -18.44 -10.89 7.35
N SER A 166 -17.29 -10.23 7.56
CA SER A 166 -16.29 -10.53 8.59
C SER A 166 -15.58 -11.88 8.38
N ASP A 167 -15.68 -12.47 7.18
CA ASP A 167 -14.93 -13.67 6.82
C ASP A 167 -13.43 -13.37 6.71
N LEU A 168 -12.60 -14.38 7.05
CA LEU A 168 -11.16 -14.35 6.88
C LEU A 168 -10.74 -15.21 5.69
N TYR A 169 -9.68 -14.78 5.04
CA TYR A 169 -8.93 -15.54 4.04
C TYR A 169 -7.45 -15.45 4.38
N ILE A 170 -6.79 -16.60 4.39
CA ILE A 170 -5.34 -16.71 4.64
C ILE A 170 -4.68 -17.30 3.41
N GLU A 171 -3.56 -16.73 2.99
CA GLU A 171 -2.71 -17.23 1.90
C GLU A 171 -1.25 -17.15 2.32
N PHE A 172 -0.51 -18.24 2.12
CA PHE A 172 0.93 -18.26 2.33
C PHE A 172 1.62 -17.94 1.01
N VAL A 173 2.41 -16.86 1.04
CA VAL A 173 3.16 -16.37 -0.11
C VAL A 173 4.62 -16.71 0.07
N HIS A 174 5.21 -17.40 -0.90
CA HIS A 174 6.64 -17.70 -0.89
C HIS A 174 7.45 -16.54 -1.45
N PHE A 175 8.67 -16.41 -0.96
CA PHE A 175 9.64 -15.46 -1.49
C PHE A 175 9.96 -15.83 -2.95
N ASP A 176 9.97 -14.82 -3.80
CA ASP A 176 10.25 -14.90 -5.23
C ASP A 176 11.43 -13.96 -5.50
N GLU A 177 12.64 -14.52 -5.53
CA GLU A 177 13.89 -13.78 -5.67
C GLU A 177 13.89 -12.92 -6.96
N TYR A 178 13.37 -13.46 -8.05
CA TYR A 178 13.27 -12.72 -9.32
C TYR A 178 12.37 -11.48 -9.21
N GLU A 179 11.21 -11.64 -8.58
CA GLU A 179 10.30 -10.50 -8.35
C GLU A 179 10.93 -9.48 -7.40
N TYR A 180 11.60 -9.94 -6.35
CA TYR A 180 12.30 -9.08 -5.41
C TYR A 180 13.39 -8.25 -6.10
N GLU A 181 14.29 -8.89 -6.85
CA GLU A 181 15.36 -8.21 -7.59
C GLU A 181 14.77 -7.18 -8.57
N HIS A 182 13.77 -7.56 -9.35
CA HIS A 182 13.06 -6.65 -10.26
C HIS A 182 12.50 -5.41 -9.54
N LEU A 183 11.92 -5.59 -8.37
CA LEU A 183 11.37 -4.47 -7.59
C LEU A 183 12.46 -3.61 -6.95
N ILE A 184 13.61 -4.16 -6.59
CA ILE A 184 14.77 -3.42 -6.08
C ILE A 184 15.42 -2.59 -7.20
N ASP A 185 15.64 -3.15 -8.37
CA ASP A 185 16.15 -2.42 -9.53
C ASP A 185 15.23 -1.26 -9.91
N ARG A 186 13.92 -1.52 -9.90
CA ARG A 186 12.90 -0.50 -10.13
C ARG A 186 12.90 0.59 -9.06
N GLU A 187 13.13 0.23 -7.78
CA GLU A 187 13.27 1.19 -6.69
C GLU A 187 14.44 2.14 -6.95
N GLU A 188 15.58 1.60 -7.38
CA GLU A 188 16.78 2.37 -7.72
C GLU A 188 16.52 3.31 -8.89
N ASP A 189 15.97 2.81 -9.99
CA ASP A 189 15.67 3.60 -11.19
C ASP A 189 14.75 4.80 -10.88
N ILE A 190 13.73 4.60 -10.05
CA ILE A 190 12.80 5.66 -9.66
C ILE A 190 13.49 6.72 -8.79
N ILE A 191 14.35 6.30 -7.86
CA ILE A 191 15.04 7.22 -6.95
C ILE A 191 16.13 8.01 -7.70
N GLU A 192 16.88 7.36 -8.58
CA GLU A 192 17.94 7.99 -9.38
C GLU A 192 17.43 8.72 -10.63
N ALA A 193 16.15 8.65 -10.94
CA ALA A 193 15.52 9.31 -12.09
C ALA A 193 15.95 10.78 -12.22
N LYS A 194 16.52 11.16 -13.34
CA LYS A 194 16.93 12.55 -13.63
C LYS A 194 15.81 13.35 -14.26
N HIS A 195 15.06 12.71 -15.16
CA HIS A 195 13.99 13.35 -15.90
C HIS A 195 12.73 12.49 -15.90
N ILE A 196 11.57 13.11 -15.71
CA ILE A 196 10.28 12.43 -15.74
C ILE A 196 9.97 11.75 -17.08
N ASN A 197 10.60 12.21 -18.17
CA ASN A 197 10.40 11.64 -19.50
C ASN A 197 11.05 10.26 -19.68
N GLU A 198 11.93 9.85 -18.78
CA GLU A 198 12.49 8.49 -18.72
C GLU A 198 11.39 7.46 -18.40
N PHE A 199 10.30 7.92 -17.78
CA PHE A 199 9.16 7.10 -17.36
C PHE A 199 7.91 7.47 -18.17
N PRO A 200 7.54 6.70 -19.19
CA PRO A 200 6.37 6.98 -20.01
C PRO A 200 5.07 6.91 -19.19
N ARG A 201 4.05 7.61 -19.66
CA ARG A 201 2.71 7.45 -19.09
C ARG A 201 2.21 6.03 -19.36
N ILE A 202 1.59 5.42 -18.35
CA ILE A 202 0.91 4.13 -18.54
C ILE A 202 -0.26 4.24 -19.54
N SER A 203 -0.85 5.44 -19.67
CA SER A 203 -1.85 5.80 -20.67
C SER A 203 -1.83 7.30 -20.96
N ASN A 204 -2.02 7.67 -22.23
CA ASN A 204 -2.23 9.08 -22.62
C ASN A 204 -3.69 9.54 -22.44
N ASN A 205 -4.60 8.63 -22.09
CA ASN A 205 -5.99 8.96 -21.81
C ASN A 205 -6.19 9.28 -20.31
N PRO A 206 -6.41 10.55 -19.92
CA PRO A 206 -6.59 10.92 -18.51
C PRO A 206 -7.90 10.38 -17.90
N SER A 207 -8.82 9.85 -18.73
CA SER A 207 -10.07 9.23 -18.30
C SER A 207 -9.98 7.72 -18.14
N TRP A 208 -8.85 7.11 -18.54
CA TRP A 208 -8.62 5.70 -18.29
C TRP A 208 -8.59 5.40 -16.78
N PHE A 209 -9.05 4.21 -16.36
CA PHE A 209 -9.36 3.91 -14.97
C PHE A 209 -8.22 4.29 -14.00
N ASN A 210 -7.00 3.85 -14.24
CA ASN A 210 -5.87 4.13 -13.34
C ASN A 210 -5.45 5.61 -13.36
N CYS A 211 -5.61 6.31 -14.50
CA CYS A 211 -5.29 7.74 -14.60
C CYS A 211 -6.40 8.61 -13.99
N LYS A 212 -7.69 8.20 -14.14
CA LYS A 212 -8.83 8.93 -13.62
C LYS A 212 -8.77 9.16 -12.11
N PHE A 213 -8.30 8.16 -11.38
CA PHE A 213 -8.20 8.16 -9.91
C PHE A 213 -6.78 8.38 -9.39
N CYS A 214 -5.85 8.74 -10.27
CA CYS A 214 -4.46 8.99 -9.89
C CYS A 214 -4.30 10.38 -9.26
N ASP A 215 -3.67 10.44 -8.09
CA ASP A 215 -3.41 11.71 -7.39
C ASP A 215 -2.48 12.64 -8.20
N ALA A 216 -1.58 12.07 -9.01
CA ALA A 216 -0.70 12.81 -9.90
C ALA A 216 -1.33 13.18 -11.27
N LYS A 217 -2.62 12.93 -11.46
CA LYS A 217 -3.31 13.14 -12.75
C LYS A 217 -3.08 14.54 -13.32
N GLU A 218 -3.27 15.56 -12.50
CA GLU A 218 -3.16 16.95 -12.95
C GLU A 218 -1.76 17.27 -13.45
N VAL A 219 -0.72 16.98 -12.66
CA VAL A 219 0.67 17.23 -13.06
C VAL A 219 1.08 16.35 -14.24
N CYS A 220 0.58 15.13 -14.33
CA CYS A 220 0.91 14.21 -15.40
C CYS A 220 0.29 14.59 -16.76
N HIS A 221 -0.94 15.13 -16.77
CA HIS A 221 -1.70 15.40 -17.98
C HIS A 221 -1.92 16.90 -18.27
N SER A 222 -1.36 17.81 -17.46
CA SER A 222 -1.54 19.27 -17.63
C SER A 222 -0.87 19.85 -18.88
N GLY A 223 -0.06 19.08 -19.60
CA GLY A 223 0.71 19.60 -20.75
C GLY A 223 1.86 20.53 -20.34
N ILE A 224 2.06 20.79 -19.06
CA ILE A 224 3.20 21.56 -18.57
C ILE A 224 4.41 20.63 -18.67
N THR A 225 5.18 20.82 -19.72
CA THR A 225 6.57 20.33 -19.77
C THR A 225 7.33 21.18 -18.75
N PRO A 226 8.00 20.61 -17.74
CA PRO A 226 8.90 21.41 -16.93
C PRO A 226 9.89 22.06 -17.88
N GLU A 227 9.93 23.38 -17.89
CA GLU A 227 10.99 24.10 -18.59
C GLU A 227 12.34 23.62 -18.07
N LYS A 228 13.30 23.48 -18.99
CA LYS A 228 14.65 22.98 -18.80
C LYS A 228 15.42 23.71 -17.71
#